data_3ca4f73305a3ef4e2c873f277cb8928a
#
_entry.id   3ca4f73305a3ef4e2c873f277cb8928a
#
_cell.length_a   1.000
_cell.length_b   1.000
_cell.length_c   1.000
_cell.angle_alpha   90.00
_cell.angle_beta   90.00
_cell.angle_gamma   90.00
#
_symmetry.space_group_name_H-M   'P 1'
#
loop_
_entity.id
_entity.type
_entity.pdbx_description
1 polymer ?
#
loop_
_entity_poly.entity_id
_entity_poly.type
_entity_poly.pdbx_seq_one_letter_code
_entity_poly.pdbx_strand_id
1 'polypeptide(L)'
;IARRQRQMCIRDRIVILNNDFLGMVRQWQQLFFDKRYASTEMINPDFVTIAKGYYIDSERVKNRKDLKPAVERMIKSKKPYVLEVCVEKEDNVFPMIPSGASVSDIRLD
;
A
#
# COMPACT_ATOMS: atom_id res chain seq x y z
N ILE A 1 30.04 10.14 3.57
CA ILE A 1 30.47 8.81 3.11
C ILE A 1 29.96 7.73 4.06
N ALA A 2 30.13 7.90 5.37
CA ALA A 2 29.64 6.94 6.37
C ALA A 2 28.11 6.76 6.34
N ARG A 3 27.31 7.79 6.03
CA ARG A 3 25.87 7.69 5.86
C ARG A 3 25.48 6.86 4.63
N ARG A 4 26.15 7.04 3.48
CA ARG A 4 25.91 6.24 2.29
C ARG A 4 26.26 4.77 2.50
N GLN A 5 27.38 4.48 3.14
CA GLN A 5 27.76 3.10 3.45
C GLN A 5 26.80 2.45 4.44
N ARG A 6 26.29 3.18 5.44
CA ARG A 6 25.25 2.66 6.35
C ARG A 6 23.94 2.36 5.63
N GLN A 7 23.51 3.20 4.69
CA GLN A 7 22.32 2.93 3.88
C GLN A 7 22.49 1.70 2.97
N MET A 8 23.68 1.47 2.43
CA MET A 8 23.97 0.27 1.64
C MET A 8 24.06 -1.01 2.47
N CYS A 9 24.36 -0.91 3.78
CA CYS A 9 24.42 -2.04 4.71
C CYS A 9 23.09 -2.30 5.42
N ILE A 10 22.12 -1.38 5.37
CA ILE A 10 20.79 -1.53 5.97
C ILE A 10 19.96 -2.43 5.07
N ARG A 11 19.42 -3.48 5.67
CA ARG A 11 18.49 -4.41 4.99
C ARG A 11 17.08 -3.85 5.02
N ASP A 12 16.86 -2.74 4.33
CA ASP A 12 15.53 -2.11 4.28
C ASP A 12 14.51 -3.02 3.62
N ARG A 13 13.33 -3.06 4.20
CA ARG A 13 12.18 -3.76 3.67
C ARG A 13 11.07 -2.75 3.44
N ILE A 14 10.75 -2.51 2.18
CA ILE A 14 9.69 -1.58 1.79
C ILE A 14 8.52 -2.41 1.29
N VAL A 15 7.38 -2.28 1.95
CA VAL A 15 6.12 -2.90 1.52
C VAL A 15 5.18 -1.81 1.06
N ILE A 16 4.72 -1.91 -0.19
CA ILE A 16 3.75 -0.98 -0.78
C ILE A 16 2.41 -1.71 -0.90
N LEU A 17 1.40 -1.24 -0.17
CA LEU A 17 0.03 -1.68 -0.36
C LEU A 17 -0.61 -0.81 -1.44
N ASN A 18 -0.83 -1.39 -2.61
CA ASN A 18 -1.29 -0.66 -3.77
C ASN A 18 -2.71 -1.08 -4.14
N ASN A 19 -3.67 -0.16 -4.02
CA ASN A 19 -5.05 -0.33 -4.47
C ASN A 19 -5.41 0.57 -5.67
N ASP A 20 -4.45 1.31 -6.22
CA ASP A 20 -4.61 2.29 -7.30
C ASP A 20 -5.61 3.42 -7.01
N PHE A 21 -5.90 3.68 -5.73
CA PHE A 21 -6.84 4.72 -5.30
C PHE A 21 -6.34 5.52 -4.10
N LEU A 22 -6.82 6.74 -3.98
CA LEU A 22 -6.82 7.49 -2.73
C LEU A 22 -7.93 6.91 -1.83
N GLY A 23 -7.62 5.81 -1.13
CA GLY A 23 -8.62 4.95 -0.49
C GLY A 23 -9.57 5.66 0.46
N MET A 24 -9.06 6.52 1.34
CA MET A 24 -9.90 7.26 2.29
C MET A 24 -10.81 8.26 1.58
N VAL A 25 -10.33 8.97 0.56
CA VAL A 25 -11.17 9.90 -0.22
C VAL A 25 -12.24 9.13 -0.99
N ARG A 26 -11.87 7.99 -1.59
CA ARG A 26 -12.82 7.10 -2.25
C ARG A 26 -13.90 6.60 -1.30
N GLN A 27 -13.56 6.19 -0.09
CA GLN A 27 -14.50 5.77 0.95
C GLN A 27 -15.52 6.88 1.27
N TRP A 28 -15.08 8.13 1.40
CA TRP A 28 -15.97 9.26 1.63
C TRP A 28 -16.93 9.47 0.46
N GLN A 29 -16.43 9.39 -0.77
CA GLN A 29 -17.27 9.50 -1.97
C GLN A 29 -18.30 8.36 -2.04
N GLN A 30 -17.91 7.17 -1.62
CA GLN A 30 -18.81 6.02 -1.56
C GLN A 30 -19.92 6.21 -0.53
N LEU A 31 -19.58 6.64 0.68
CA LEU A 31 -20.51 6.68 1.82
C LEU A 31 -21.39 7.91 1.83
N PHE A 32 -20.90 9.06 1.35
CA PHE A 32 -21.59 10.36 1.49
C PHE A 32 -21.98 11.02 0.17
N PHE A 33 -21.49 10.51 -0.97
CA PHE A 33 -21.68 11.13 -2.27
C PHE A 33 -22.20 10.14 -3.34
N ASP A 34 -23.00 9.15 -2.95
CA ASP A 34 -23.65 8.18 -3.84
C ASP A 34 -22.70 7.50 -4.83
N LYS A 35 -21.48 7.15 -4.36
CA LYS A 35 -20.45 6.53 -5.20
C LYS A 35 -20.03 7.37 -6.42
N ARG A 36 -20.18 8.69 -6.34
CA ARG A 36 -19.71 9.61 -7.38
C ARG A 36 -18.22 9.83 -7.25
N TYR A 37 -17.44 8.88 -7.78
CA TYR A 37 -16.00 8.92 -7.73
C TYR A 37 -15.43 9.97 -8.69
N ALA A 38 -14.56 10.84 -8.18
CA ALA A 38 -13.87 11.85 -8.96
C ALA A 38 -12.47 12.09 -8.40
N SER A 39 -11.47 12.08 -9.27
CA SER A 39 -10.07 12.39 -8.93
C SER A 39 -9.47 11.52 -7.81
N THR A 40 -9.95 10.30 -7.65
CA THR A 40 -9.49 9.35 -6.61
C THR A 40 -8.73 8.16 -7.17
N GLU A 41 -8.88 7.87 -8.46
CA GLU A 41 -8.09 6.87 -9.15
C GLU A 41 -6.67 7.39 -9.40
N MET A 42 -5.68 6.57 -9.13
CA MET A 42 -4.27 6.91 -9.28
C MET A 42 -3.64 6.02 -10.36
N ILE A 43 -2.95 6.66 -11.29
CA ILE A 43 -2.06 5.96 -12.22
C ILE A 43 -0.68 5.91 -11.56
N ASN A 44 -0.44 4.83 -10.82
CA ASN A 44 0.83 4.65 -10.14
C ASN A 44 1.94 4.26 -11.12
N PRO A 45 3.18 4.70 -10.88
CA PRO A 45 4.31 4.19 -11.61
C PRO A 45 4.53 2.71 -11.31
N ASP A 46 5.27 2.02 -12.18
CA ASP A 46 5.68 0.64 -11.91
C ASP A 46 6.77 0.60 -10.83
N PHE A 47 6.36 0.37 -9.58
CA PHE A 47 7.26 0.34 -8.43
C PHE A 47 8.34 -0.74 -8.53
N VAL A 48 8.02 -1.88 -9.14
CA VAL A 48 8.98 -2.97 -9.36
C VAL A 48 10.07 -2.54 -10.34
N THR A 49 9.69 -1.88 -11.43
CA THR A 49 10.65 -1.34 -12.42
C THR A 49 11.51 -0.24 -11.80
N ILE A 50 10.93 0.64 -10.98
CA ILE A 50 11.70 1.67 -10.25
C ILE A 50 12.74 1.01 -9.33
N ALA A 51 12.33 0.04 -8.53
CA ALA A 51 13.25 -0.67 -7.64
C ALA A 51 14.37 -1.35 -8.39
N LYS A 52 14.08 -1.99 -9.53
CA LYS A 52 15.08 -2.59 -10.41
C LYS A 52 16.05 -1.54 -10.96
N GLY A 53 15.58 -0.35 -11.30
CA GLY A 53 16.42 0.76 -11.72
C GLY A 53 17.44 1.20 -10.67
N TYR A 54 17.12 0.98 -9.38
CA TYR A 54 18.04 1.17 -8.26
C TYR A 54 18.82 -0.09 -7.86
N TYR A 55 18.75 -1.16 -8.66
CA TYR A 55 19.35 -2.47 -8.37
C TYR A 55 18.87 -3.10 -7.07
N ILE A 56 17.62 -2.84 -6.70
CA ILE A 56 16.96 -3.39 -5.51
C ILE A 56 16.08 -4.57 -5.94
N ASP A 57 16.22 -5.69 -5.24
CA ASP A 57 15.37 -6.86 -5.44
C ASP A 57 13.91 -6.49 -5.15
N SER A 58 13.02 -6.86 -6.03
CA SER A 58 11.61 -6.47 -5.94
C SER A 58 10.68 -7.46 -6.60
N GLU A 59 9.46 -7.56 -6.08
CA GLU A 59 8.39 -8.34 -6.69
C GLU A 59 7.02 -7.71 -6.42
N ARG A 60 6.05 -8.09 -7.28
CA ARG A 60 4.64 -7.70 -7.15
C ARG A 60 3.79 -8.92 -6.89
N VAL A 61 2.92 -8.82 -5.89
CA VAL A 61 1.96 -9.86 -5.53
C VAL A 61 0.55 -9.39 -5.84
N LYS A 62 -0.17 -10.18 -6.63
CA LYS A 62 -1.58 -9.92 -6.99
C LYS A 62 -2.54 -10.95 -6.38
N ASN A 63 -2.05 -12.11 -6.00
CA ASN A 63 -2.87 -13.20 -5.48
C ASN A 63 -2.52 -13.51 -4.03
N ARG A 64 -3.52 -13.72 -3.21
CA ARG A 64 -3.34 -14.02 -1.77
C ARG A 64 -2.46 -15.25 -1.52
N LYS A 65 -2.56 -16.28 -2.36
CA LYS A 65 -1.74 -17.50 -2.24
C LYS A 65 -0.24 -17.25 -2.40
N ASP A 66 0.13 -16.20 -3.15
CA ASP A 66 1.53 -15.86 -3.43
C ASP A 66 2.13 -14.94 -2.36
N LEU A 67 1.29 -14.38 -1.47
CA LEU A 67 1.71 -13.39 -0.46
C LEU A 67 2.70 -13.99 0.55
N LYS A 68 2.37 -15.12 1.14
CA LYS A 68 3.24 -15.74 2.16
C LYS A 68 4.62 -16.08 1.61
N PRO A 69 4.76 -16.77 0.45
CA PRO A 69 6.07 -17.02 -0.16
C PRO A 69 6.85 -15.74 -0.47
N ALA A 70 6.18 -14.68 -0.92
CA ALA A 70 6.81 -13.39 -1.24
C ALA A 70 7.36 -12.72 0.03
N VAL A 71 6.58 -12.69 1.09
CA VAL A 71 7.02 -12.16 2.39
C VAL A 71 8.22 -12.95 2.93
N GLU A 72 8.22 -14.29 2.80
CA GLU A 72 9.34 -15.13 3.21
C GLU A 72 10.61 -14.81 2.40
N ARG A 73 10.50 -14.62 1.09
CA ARG A 73 11.63 -14.20 0.25
C ARG A 73 12.18 -12.85 0.68
N MET A 74 11.29 -11.88 0.91
CA MET A 74 11.66 -10.56 1.41
C MET A 74 12.40 -10.63 2.73
N ILE A 75 11.91 -11.42 3.71
CA ILE A 75 12.53 -11.57 5.03
C ILE A 75 13.90 -12.25 4.93
N LYS A 76 14.02 -13.28 4.09
CA LYS A 76 15.27 -14.04 3.91
C LYS A 76 16.33 -13.28 3.11
N SER A 77 15.96 -12.25 2.36
CA SER A 77 16.90 -11.46 1.56
C SER A 77 17.97 -10.82 2.47
N LYS A 78 19.20 -10.85 2.01
CA LYS A 78 20.32 -10.17 2.66
C LYS A 78 20.55 -8.74 2.17
N LYS A 79 19.74 -8.31 1.19
CA LYS A 79 19.80 -6.99 0.55
C LYS A 79 18.51 -6.23 0.81
N PRO A 80 18.47 -4.93 0.55
CA PRO A 80 17.20 -4.18 0.49
C PRO A 80 16.19 -4.86 -0.43
N TYR A 81 14.92 -4.75 -0.12
CA TYR A 81 13.86 -5.42 -0.85
C TYR A 81 12.60 -4.56 -0.93
N VAL A 82 11.96 -4.53 -2.11
CA VAL A 82 10.68 -3.86 -2.32
C VAL A 82 9.62 -4.90 -2.66
N LEU A 83 8.56 -4.96 -1.88
CA LEU A 83 7.42 -5.83 -2.11
C LEU A 83 6.18 -4.97 -2.38
N GLU A 84 5.65 -5.03 -3.59
CA GLU A 84 4.37 -4.42 -3.93
C GLU A 84 3.26 -5.47 -3.78
N VAL A 85 2.28 -5.17 -2.94
CA VAL A 85 1.11 -6.01 -2.71
C VAL A 85 -0.11 -5.28 -3.26
N CYS A 86 -0.69 -5.81 -4.34
CA CYS A 86 -1.95 -5.30 -4.87
C CYS A 86 -3.09 -5.73 -3.95
N VAL A 87 -3.79 -4.74 -3.40
CA VAL A 87 -4.89 -4.95 -2.46
C VAL A 87 -6.22 -4.49 -3.04
N GLU A 88 -7.32 -4.94 -2.43
CA GLU A 88 -8.66 -4.60 -2.86
C GLU A 88 -8.97 -3.11 -2.63
N LYS A 89 -9.68 -2.52 -3.57
CA LYS A 89 -10.07 -1.11 -3.54
C LYS A 89 -11.44 -0.87 -2.90
N GLU A 90 -12.26 -1.91 -2.83
CA GLU A 90 -13.63 -1.82 -2.32
C GLU A 90 -13.70 -1.91 -0.79
N ASP A 91 -12.67 -2.41 -0.14
CA ASP A 91 -12.62 -2.54 1.31
C ASP A 91 -12.48 -1.16 1.97
N ASN A 92 -13.46 -0.83 2.81
CA ASN A 92 -13.50 0.40 3.58
C ASN A 92 -12.87 0.21 4.97
N VAL A 93 -12.44 1.31 5.57
CA VAL A 93 -11.87 1.32 6.92
C VAL A 93 -12.96 1.62 7.93
N PHE A 94 -13.29 0.64 8.74
CA PHE A 94 -14.23 0.75 9.86
C PHE A 94 -13.58 0.25 11.17
N PRO A 95 -14.03 0.71 12.34
CA PRO A 95 -15.07 1.72 12.56
C PRO A 95 -14.63 3.14 12.20
N MET A 96 -15.58 4.01 11.86
CA MET A 96 -15.30 5.42 11.60
C MET A 96 -16.35 6.33 12.21
N ILE A 97 -15.95 7.55 12.56
CA ILE A 97 -16.84 8.62 13.01
C ILE A 97 -16.91 9.65 11.88
N PRO A 98 -18.10 9.91 11.30
CA PRO A 98 -18.25 10.94 10.28
C PRO A 98 -17.86 12.33 10.82
N SER A 99 -17.34 13.19 9.95
CA SER A 99 -16.99 14.56 10.33
C SER A 99 -18.23 15.30 10.87
N GLY A 100 -18.09 15.94 12.03
CA GLY A 100 -19.19 16.65 12.69
C GLY A 100 -20.12 15.75 13.53
N ALA A 101 -19.90 14.45 13.55
CA ALA A 101 -20.68 13.52 14.36
C ALA A 101 -20.06 13.32 15.76
N SER A 102 -20.88 12.82 16.70
CA SER A 102 -20.44 12.45 18.04
C SER A 102 -19.75 11.07 18.04
N VAL A 103 -18.96 10.79 19.06
CA VAL A 103 -18.38 9.44 19.29
C VAL A 103 -19.46 8.36 19.43
N SER A 104 -20.67 8.76 19.88
CA SER A 104 -21.85 7.86 19.94
C SER A 104 -22.39 7.48 18.56
N ASP A 105 -22.04 8.22 17.51
CA ASP A 105 -22.52 8.02 16.13
C ASP A 105 -21.51 7.24 15.27
N ILE A 106 -20.74 6.37 15.92
CA ILE A 106 -19.75 5.54 15.25
C ILE A 106 -20.40 4.59 14.24
N ARG A 107 -19.87 4.59 13.01
CA ARG A 107 -20.26 3.63 11.98
C ARG A 107 -19.35 2.40 12.05
N LEU A 108 -19.98 1.24 12.01
CA LEU A 108 -19.30 -0.06 12.07
C LEU A 108 -19.25 -0.76 10.72
N ASP A 109 -20.08 -0.29 9.77
CA ASP A 109 -20.29 -0.82 8.43
C ASP A 109 -20.71 0.28 7.43
#